data_541316c71b587f330f3901ef8432d5da
#
_entry.id   541316c71b587f330f3901ef8432d5da
#
_cell.length_a   1.000
_cell.length_b   1.000
_cell.length_c   1.000
_cell.angle_alpha   90.00
_cell.angle_beta   90.00
_cell.angle_gamma   90.00
#
_symmetry.space_group_name_H-M   'P 1'
#
loop_
_entity.id
_entity.type
_entity.pdbx_description
1 polymer ?
#
loop_
_entity_poly.entity_id
_entity_poly.type
_entity_poly.pdbx_seq_one_letter_code
_entity_poly.pdbx_strand_id
1 'polypeptide(L)'
;MARLQFSGKLDGNNYEGMPVSGRVTSFYGVVRPELSQGKGHSGVDIAAVEGTPILAPMNGVVNDRFTTEETVSWRVNVANIFGNCVMLRHDDANDDLLGYTIYAHMASEPQVERGDSVETGDLLGVIGSTGQSTGPHLHWGCTVANNPYFSRSKGLNDAFNFLETDTETVSTKQINYDEQQANANDLIDSGQSIMNDLIDTLQGKVEDMGGN
;
A
#
# COMPACT_ATOMS: atom_id res chain seq x y z
N MET A 1 -17.48 19.78 7.56
CA MET A 1 -17.80 18.35 7.73
C MET A 1 -16.54 17.66 8.22
N ALA A 2 -16.65 16.83 9.24
CA ALA A 2 -15.55 16.01 9.70
C ALA A 2 -15.09 15.05 8.58
N ARG A 3 -13.82 14.71 8.53
CA ARG A 3 -13.22 13.83 7.51
C ARG A 3 -12.06 13.07 8.13
N LEU A 4 -11.62 11.99 7.47
CA LEU A 4 -10.35 11.35 7.80
C LEU A 4 -9.25 12.41 7.84
N GLN A 5 -8.33 12.31 8.82
CA GLN A 5 -7.24 13.26 9.00
C GLN A 5 -6.05 12.55 9.64
N PHE A 6 -4.91 12.56 8.97
CA PHE A 6 -3.70 11.86 9.40
C PHE A 6 -2.56 12.84 9.57
N SER A 7 -1.79 12.70 10.64
CA SER A 7 -0.58 13.48 10.84
C SER A 7 0.60 12.83 10.14
N GLY A 8 1.31 13.59 9.30
CA GLY A 8 2.49 13.13 8.60
C GLY A 8 2.92 14.09 7.50
N LYS A 9 4.13 13.88 7.00
CA LYS A 9 4.74 14.70 5.96
C LYS A 9 5.24 13.82 4.83
N LEU A 10 4.90 14.19 3.60
CA LEU A 10 5.43 13.60 2.39
C LEU A 10 6.41 14.60 1.75
N ASP A 11 7.68 14.17 1.56
CA ASP A 11 8.72 14.92 0.87
C ASP A 11 9.30 14.05 -0.26
N GLY A 12 8.94 14.36 -1.50
CA GLY A 12 9.18 13.47 -2.63
C GLY A 12 8.57 12.09 -2.38
N ASN A 13 9.42 11.05 -2.36
CA ASN A 13 9.02 9.69 -2.05
C ASN A 13 9.28 9.30 -0.58
N ASN A 14 9.66 10.24 0.29
CA ASN A 14 9.89 9.94 1.69
C ASN A 14 8.68 10.39 2.51
N TYR A 15 8.06 9.45 3.18
CA TYR A 15 6.98 9.71 4.10
C TYR A 15 7.49 9.61 5.54
N GLU A 16 7.14 10.60 6.35
CA GLU A 16 7.45 10.67 7.77
C GLU A 16 6.16 10.86 8.56
N GLY A 17 5.84 9.91 9.43
CA GLY A 17 4.62 9.92 10.24
C GLY A 17 4.02 8.53 10.45
N MET A 18 2.81 8.50 11.00
CA MET A 18 2.01 7.27 11.14
C MET A 18 1.20 6.99 9.86
N PRO A 19 0.98 5.73 9.50
CA PRO A 19 1.18 4.50 10.30
C PRO A 19 2.63 4.01 10.39
N VAL A 20 3.50 4.38 9.47
CA VAL A 20 4.93 4.03 9.46
C VAL A 20 5.69 5.04 8.60
N SER A 21 6.85 5.47 9.05
CA SER A 21 7.76 6.27 8.25
C SER A 21 8.55 5.38 7.29
N GLY A 22 8.76 5.84 6.06
CA GLY A 22 9.52 5.07 5.08
C GLY A 22 9.49 5.68 3.68
N ARG A 23 10.07 4.94 2.73
CA ARG A 23 10.04 5.35 1.31
C ARG A 23 8.74 4.86 0.66
N VAL A 24 8.00 5.76 0.04
CA VAL A 24 6.87 5.41 -0.82
C VAL A 24 7.39 4.74 -2.10
N THR A 25 7.03 3.49 -2.29
CA THR A 25 7.44 2.68 -3.44
C THR A 25 6.33 2.55 -4.48
N SER A 26 5.09 2.84 -4.09
CA SER A 26 3.96 2.91 -5.01
C SER A 26 2.86 3.81 -4.46
N PHE A 27 2.42 4.75 -5.27
CA PHE A 27 1.29 5.62 -4.95
C PHE A 27 -0.05 4.98 -5.31
N TYR A 28 -1.12 5.53 -4.71
CA TYR A 28 -2.49 5.21 -5.09
C TYR A 28 -2.73 5.47 -6.59
N GLY A 29 -3.44 4.56 -7.23
CA GLY A 29 -3.84 4.69 -8.64
C GLY A 29 -2.79 4.27 -9.66
N VAL A 30 -1.53 4.04 -9.27
CA VAL A 30 -0.48 3.54 -10.17
C VAL A 30 -0.89 2.21 -10.79
N VAL A 31 -0.86 2.13 -12.12
CA VAL A 31 -1.20 0.90 -12.86
C VAL A 31 0.06 0.06 -13.04
N ARG A 32 0.03 -1.16 -12.52
CA ARG A 32 1.07 -2.18 -12.72
C ARG A 32 0.46 -3.33 -13.51
N PRO A 33 0.65 -3.41 -14.84
CA PRO A 33 -0.03 -4.39 -15.69
C PRO A 33 0.12 -5.83 -15.20
N GLU A 34 1.31 -6.21 -14.76
CA GLU A 34 1.66 -7.55 -14.29
C GLU A 34 1.04 -7.93 -12.94
N LEU A 35 0.76 -6.95 -12.06
CA LEU A 35 0.25 -7.19 -10.70
C LEU A 35 -1.24 -6.88 -10.57
N SER A 36 -1.75 -5.91 -11.34
CA SER A 36 -3.06 -5.33 -11.10
C SER A 36 -4.10 -5.62 -12.20
N GLN A 37 -3.77 -6.43 -13.19
CA GLN A 37 -4.62 -6.69 -14.36
C GLN A 37 -5.12 -5.38 -15.01
N GLY A 38 -4.26 -4.37 -15.08
CA GLY A 38 -4.59 -3.06 -15.64
C GLY A 38 -5.44 -2.16 -14.74
N LYS A 39 -5.65 -2.53 -13.46
CA LYS A 39 -6.33 -1.70 -12.46
C LYS A 39 -5.31 -0.91 -11.65
N GLY A 40 -5.66 0.32 -11.28
CA GLY A 40 -4.82 1.16 -10.42
C GLY A 40 -4.60 0.56 -9.04
N HIS A 41 -3.48 0.92 -8.41
CA HIS A 41 -3.11 0.54 -7.06
C HIS A 41 -4.16 1.02 -6.05
N SER A 42 -4.58 0.16 -5.13
CA SER A 42 -5.71 0.44 -4.21
C SER A 42 -5.33 1.21 -2.93
N GLY A 43 -4.07 1.53 -2.76
CA GLY A 43 -3.53 2.27 -1.62
C GLY A 43 -2.16 2.84 -1.94
N VAL A 44 -1.37 3.12 -0.91
CA VAL A 44 0.03 3.50 -1.01
C VAL A 44 0.90 2.42 -0.39
N ASP A 45 2.04 2.11 -1.02
CA ASP A 45 3.02 1.18 -0.48
C ASP A 45 4.20 1.97 0.11
N ILE A 46 4.48 1.74 1.39
CA ILE A 46 5.57 2.39 2.13
C ILE A 46 6.56 1.31 2.55
N ALA A 47 7.73 1.29 1.91
CA ALA A 47 8.80 0.36 2.26
C ALA A 47 9.42 0.75 3.61
N ALA A 48 9.55 -0.23 4.49
CA ALA A 48 10.22 -0.12 5.78
C ALA A 48 10.86 -1.47 6.14
N VAL A 49 11.74 -1.48 7.12
CA VAL A 49 12.41 -2.70 7.57
C VAL A 49 11.37 -3.66 8.15
N GLU A 50 11.48 -4.96 7.83
CA GLU A 50 10.62 -5.99 8.43
C GLU A 50 10.69 -5.95 9.95
N GLY A 51 9.55 -6.08 10.61
CA GLY A 51 9.42 -5.93 12.06
C GLY A 51 9.22 -4.49 12.55
N THR A 52 9.30 -3.46 11.67
CA THR A 52 8.98 -2.08 12.05
C THR A 52 7.53 -1.98 12.50
N PRO A 53 7.23 -1.31 13.65
CA PRO A 53 5.87 -1.13 14.13
C PRO A 53 4.97 -0.38 13.13
N ILE A 54 3.74 -0.84 13.00
CA ILE A 54 2.64 -0.17 12.28
C ILE A 54 1.70 0.39 13.34
N LEU A 55 1.56 1.71 13.39
CA LEU A 55 0.79 2.41 14.40
C LEU A 55 -0.53 2.95 13.82
N ALA A 56 -1.59 3.02 14.64
CA ALA A 56 -2.84 3.64 14.26
C ALA A 56 -2.63 5.15 14.02
N PRO A 57 -2.87 5.69 12.81
CA PRO A 57 -2.66 7.12 12.55
C PRO A 57 -3.83 7.99 13.03
N MET A 58 -4.93 7.37 13.45
CA MET A 58 -6.16 8.01 13.92
C MET A 58 -6.94 7.04 14.79
N ASN A 59 -7.69 7.56 15.77
CA ASN A 59 -8.61 6.77 16.59
C ASN A 59 -9.60 5.98 15.69
N GLY A 60 -9.99 4.80 16.16
CA GLY A 60 -10.92 3.97 15.40
C GLY A 60 -11.34 2.72 16.15
N VAL A 61 -12.13 1.90 15.49
CA VAL A 61 -12.54 0.56 15.94
C VAL A 61 -12.10 -0.46 14.92
N VAL A 62 -11.53 -1.57 15.35
CA VAL A 62 -11.16 -2.68 14.49
C VAL A 62 -12.43 -3.28 13.86
N ASN A 63 -12.65 -2.96 12.59
CA ASN A 63 -13.79 -3.46 11.82
C ASN A 63 -13.65 -4.93 11.46
N ASP A 64 -12.45 -5.32 11.02
CA ASP A 64 -12.10 -6.71 10.73
C ASP A 64 -10.57 -6.89 10.73
N ARG A 65 -10.13 -8.14 10.83
CA ARG A 65 -8.74 -8.55 10.66
C ARG A 65 -8.68 -9.84 9.86
N PHE A 66 -7.61 -10.06 9.14
CA PHE A 66 -7.39 -11.25 8.33
C PHE A 66 -6.00 -11.79 8.58
N THR A 67 -5.89 -13.12 8.53
CA THR A 67 -4.61 -13.83 8.67
C THR A 67 -4.40 -14.75 7.48
N THR A 68 -3.17 -15.15 7.25
CA THR A 68 -2.84 -16.12 6.18
C THR A 68 -3.40 -17.52 6.46
N GLU A 69 -3.94 -17.76 7.67
CA GLU A 69 -4.56 -19.03 8.09
C GLU A 69 -6.09 -19.06 7.89
N GLU A 70 -6.67 -18.09 7.19
CA GLU A 70 -8.10 -18.04 6.92
C GLU A 70 -8.60 -19.28 6.19
N THR A 71 -9.76 -19.79 6.61
CA THR A 71 -10.39 -20.99 6.02
C THR A 71 -11.71 -20.68 5.31
N VAL A 72 -12.35 -19.56 5.63
CA VAL A 72 -13.60 -19.11 4.96
C VAL A 72 -13.27 -18.52 3.60
N SER A 73 -13.84 -19.06 2.52
CA SER A 73 -13.39 -18.81 1.14
C SER A 73 -13.30 -17.34 0.74
N TRP A 74 -14.23 -16.47 1.16
CA TRP A 74 -14.13 -15.04 0.84
C TRP A 74 -13.01 -14.33 1.64
N ARG A 75 -12.75 -14.77 2.89
CA ARG A 75 -11.67 -14.28 3.74
C ARG A 75 -10.32 -14.73 3.19
N VAL A 76 -10.21 -15.98 2.72
CA VAL A 76 -9.02 -16.50 2.02
C VAL A 76 -8.66 -15.62 0.83
N ASN A 77 -9.65 -15.14 0.05
CA ASN A 77 -9.38 -14.25 -1.08
C ASN A 77 -8.80 -12.90 -0.63
N VAL A 78 -9.25 -12.34 0.50
CA VAL A 78 -8.68 -11.12 1.09
C VAL A 78 -7.27 -11.39 1.58
N ALA A 79 -7.07 -12.47 2.35
CA ALA A 79 -5.77 -12.86 2.89
C ALA A 79 -4.74 -13.20 1.80
N ASN A 80 -5.14 -13.80 0.69
CA ASN A 80 -4.25 -14.05 -0.46
C ASN A 80 -3.70 -12.76 -1.09
N ILE A 81 -4.48 -11.67 -1.05
CA ILE A 81 -4.05 -10.38 -1.60
C ILE A 81 -3.29 -9.58 -0.54
N PHE A 82 -3.91 -9.36 0.62
CA PHE A 82 -3.41 -8.44 1.64
C PHE A 82 -2.54 -9.12 2.71
N GLY A 83 -2.47 -10.45 2.72
CA GLY A 83 -1.77 -11.18 3.78
C GLY A 83 -2.43 -10.98 5.14
N ASN A 84 -1.62 -10.97 6.18
CA ASN A 84 -2.04 -10.55 7.51
C ASN A 84 -2.35 -9.05 7.46
N CYS A 85 -3.58 -8.68 7.78
CA CYS A 85 -4.01 -7.28 7.71
C CYS A 85 -5.11 -6.95 8.70
N VAL A 86 -5.23 -5.66 9.03
CA VAL A 86 -6.29 -5.13 9.87
C VAL A 86 -6.99 -3.97 9.16
N MET A 87 -8.29 -3.84 9.41
CA MET A 87 -9.13 -2.78 8.89
C MET A 87 -9.72 -2.00 10.06
N LEU A 88 -9.52 -0.69 10.07
CA LEU A 88 -10.12 0.20 11.05
C LEU A 88 -11.32 0.93 10.45
N ARG A 89 -12.37 1.08 11.23
CA ARG A 89 -13.45 2.03 11.03
C ARG A 89 -13.14 3.30 11.82
N HIS A 90 -13.33 4.44 11.20
CA HIS A 90 -13.17 5.74 11.82
C HIS A 90 -14.50 6.48 11.80
N ASP A 91 -14.88 7.02 12.97
CA ASP A 91 -16.09 7.80 13.16
C ASP A 91 -15.72 9.18 13.71
N ASP A 92 -16.61 10.15 13.58
CA ASP A 92 -16.46 11.45 14.23
C ASP A 92 -17.03 11.43 15.67
N ALA A 93 -16.99 12.58 16.35
CA ALA A 93 -17.47 12.72 17.73
C ALA A 93 -19.00 12.50 17.89
N ASN A 94 -19.74 12.38 16.79
CA ASN A 94 -21.17 12.09 16.79
C ASN A 94 -21.48 10.66 16.34
N ASP A 95 -20.47 9.79 16.24
CA ASP A 95 -20.53 8.44 15.72
C ASP A 95 -20.89 8.38 14.19
N ASP A 96 -20.74 9.49 13.47
CA ASP A 96 -20.91 9.52 12.03
C ASP A 96 -19.67 8.96 11.35
N LEU A 97 -19.86 8.01 10.42
CA LEU A 97 -18.79 7.35 9.69
C LEU A 97 -17.96 8.34 8.85
N LEU A 98 -16.66 8.41 9.13
CA LEU A 98 -15.67 9.13 8.34
C LEU A 98 -15.10 8.27 7.21
N GLY A 99 -14.89 6.97 7.47
CA GLY A 99 -14.33 6.03 6.50
C GLY A 99 -13.64 4.83 7.16
N TYR A 100 -12.91 4.10 6.32
CA TYR A 100 -12.14 2.93 6.75
C TYR A 100 -10.71 3.02 6.23
N THR A 101 -9.78 2.41 6.99
CA THR A 101 -8.39 2.21 6.55
C THR A 101 -8.02 0.74 6.62
N ILE A 102 -7.06 0.31 5.78
CA ILE A 102 -6.48 -1.03 5.81
C ILE A 102 -4.96 -0.92 5.92
N TYR A 103 -4.38 -1.80 6.74
CA TYR A 103 -2.95 -1.95 6.99
C TYR A 103 -2.59 -3.39 6.69
N ALA A 104 -1.84 -3.64 5.63
CA ALA A 104 -1.66 -4.97 5.07
C ALA A 104 -0.20 -5.41 4.98
N HIS A 105 0.00 -6.67 4.60
CA HIS A 105 1.29 -7.36 4.45
C HIS A 105 2.08 -7.51 5.75
N MET A 106 1.39 -7.54 6.91
CA MET A 106 2.03 -7.72 8.22
C MET A 106 2.80 -9.03 8.32
N ALA A 107 3.90 -9.04 9.07
CA ALA A 107 4.74 -10.24 9.25
C ALA A 107 4.03 -11.36 10.04
N SER A 108 3.19 -10.97 10.98
CA SER A 108 2.39 -11.86 11.83
C SER A 108 0.94 -11.39 11.87
N GLU A 109 0.10 -12.13 12.57
CA GLU A 109 -1.27 -11.69 12.85
C GLU A 109 -1.29 -10.30 13.48
N PRO A 110 -2.31 -9.47 13.15
CA PRO A 110 -2.53 -8.19 13.82
C PRO A 110 -2.59 -8.35 15.34
N GLN A 111 -2.07 -7.38 16.08
CA GLN A 111 -2.02 -7.42 17.54
C GLN A 111 -3.30 -6.87 18.20
N VAL A 112 -4.35 -6.68 17.43
CA VAL A 112 -5.65 -6.21 17.84
C VAL A 112 -6.74 -7.14 17.34
N GLU A 113 -7.87 -7.21 18.04
CA GLU A 113 -8.99 -8.07 17.71
C GLU A 113 -10.18 -7.27 17.16
N ARG A 114 -11.05 -7.94 16.42
CA ARG A 114 -12.28 -7.31 15.91
C ARG A 114 -13.14 -6.76 17.04
N GLY A 115 -13.50 -5.50 16.94
CA GLY A 115 -14.28 -4.75 17.91
C GLY A 115 -13.44 -3.97 18.92
N ASP A 116 -12.11 -4.15 18.93
CA ASP A 116 -11.23 -3.35 19.79
C ASP A 116 -11.28 -1.87 19.36
N SER A 117 -11.31 -0.98 20.36
CA SER A 117 -11.06 0.44 20.15
C SER A 117 -9.56 0.69 20.16
N VAL A 118 -9.08 1.48 19.22
CA VAL A 118 -7.68 1.90 19.11
C VAL A 118 -7.58 3.42 19.16
N GLU A 119 -6.56 3.92 19.84
CA GLU A 119 -6.20 5.33 19.84
C GLU A 119 -5.05 5.59 18.88
N THR A 120 -4.90 6.86 18.49
CA THR A 120 -3.75 7.29 17.68
C THR A 120 -2.43 6.92 18.38
N GLY A 121 -1.57 6.19 17.67
CA GLY A 121 -0.30 5.69 18.19
C GLY A 121 -0.34 4.25 18.70
N ASP A 122 -1.52 3.63 18.82
CA ASP A 122 -1.63 2.22 19.22
C ASP A 122 -1.01 1.29 18.18
N LEU A 123 -0.38 0.21 18.65
CA LEU A 123 0.28 -0.79 17.83
C LEU A 123 -0.75 -1.71 17.17
N LEU A 124 -0.78 -1.72 15.84
CA LEU A 124 -1.64 -2.58 15.05
C LEU A 124 -0.97 -3.91 14.68
N GLY A 125 0.33 -3.87 14.43
CA GLY A 125 1.15 -4.99 13.97
C GLY A 125 2.53 -4.54 13.55
N VAL A 126 3.23 -5.36 12.76
CA VAL A 126 4.59 -5.04 12.29
C VAL A 126 4.71 -5.29 10.79
N ILE A 127 5.59 -4.53 10.14
CA ILE A 127 5.91 -4.67 8.71
C ILE A 127 6.36 -6.09 8.40
N GLY A 128 5.84 -6.62 7.31
CA GLY A 128 6.21 -7.92 6.73
C GLY A 128 6.05 -7.92 5.22
N SER A 129 5.84 -9.13 4.68
CA SER A 129 5.70 -9.36 3.24
C SER A 129 4.72 -10.52 2.96
N THR A 130 3.66 -10.66 3.76
CA THR A 130 2.65 -11.71 3.58
C THR A 130 1.64 -11.35 2.49
N GLY A 131 0.95 -12.36 1.93
CA GLY A 131 0.02 -12.17 0.82
C GLY A 131 0.72 -11.85 -0.51
N GLN A 132 0.10 -11.04 -1.36
CA GLN A 132 0.64 -10.65 -2.65
C GLN A 132 1.64 -9.48 -2.49
N SER A 133 2.86 -9.79 -2.10
CA SER A 133 3.92 -8.83 -1.81
C SER A 133 5.23 -9.25 -2.47
N THR A 134 6.05 -8.27 -2.86
CA THR A 134 7.39 -8.50 -3.46
C THR A 134 8.54 -8.21 -2.50
N GLY A 135 8.25 -7.74 -1.29
CA GLY A 135 9.24 -7.43 -0.26
C GLY A 135 8.63 -6.65 0.90
N PRO A 136 9.35 -6.43 1.99
CA PRO A 136 8.83 -5.79 3.19
C PRO A 136 8.31 -4.37 2.93
N HIS A 137 7.02 -4.15 3.15
CA HIS A 137 6.36 -2.85 3.04
C HIS A 137 5.00 -2.86 3.74
N LEU A 138 4.48 -1.68 4.05
CA LEU A 138 3.08 -1.48 4.38
C LEU A 138 2.29 -1.15 3.12
N HIS A 139 1.23 -1.89 2.83
CA HIS A 139 0.16 -1.40 1.98
C HIS A 139 -0.88 -0.68 2.85
N TRP A 140 -1.03 0.63 2.64
CA TRP A 140 -1.97 1.48 3.36
C TRP A 140 -3.06 1.99 2.42
N GLY A 141 -4.28 1.49 2.59
CA GLY A 141 -5.44 1.92 1.82
C GLY A 141 -6.44 2.68 2.67
N CYS A 142 -7.25 3.53 2.04
CA CYS A 142 -8.38 4.15 2.70
C CYS A 142 -9.61 4.27 1.78
N THR A 143 -10.79 4.39 2.38
CA THR A 143 -12.06 4.63 1.68
C THR A 143 -12.97 5.48 2.56
N VAL A 144 -13.65 6.45 1.96
CA VAL A 144 -14.72 7.25 2.60
C VAL A 144 -16.11 6.74 2.26
N ALA A 145 -16.23 5.66 1.47
CA ALA A 145 -17.49 5.01 1.19
C ALA A 145 -17.95 4.16 2.38
N ASN A 146 -19.24 4.01 2.54
CA ASN A 146 -19.83 3.08 3.52
C ASN A 146 -19.68 1.62 3.03
N ASN A 147 -18.43 1.20 2.78
CA ASN A 147 -18.07 -0.14 2.40
C ASN A 147 -16.65 -0.46 2.91
N PRO A 148 -16.52 -1.27 3.97
CA PRO A 148 -15.23 -1.62 4.55
C PRO A 148 -14.38 -2.52 3.65
N TYR A 149 -15.01 -3.24 2.72
CA TYR A 149 -14.28 -4.17 1.86
C TYR A 149 -13.74 -3.44 0.64
N PHE A 150 -12.60 -2.88 0.72
CA PHE A 150 -11.79 -2.18 -0.29
C PHE A 150 -12.02 -2.70 -1.73
N SER A 151 -13.29 -2.70 -2.15
CA SER A 151 -13.68 -3.07 -3.50
C SER A 151 -13.16 -2.00 -4.46
N ARG A 152 -12.28 -2.40 -5.37
CA ARG A 152 -11.65 -1.54 -6.39
C ARG A 152 -12.62 -0.72 -7.24
N SER A 153 -13.91 -0.87 -7.03
CA SER A 153 -14.95 -0.21 -7.82
C SER A 153 -15.63 0.97 -7.13
N LYS A 154 -15.45 1.18 -5.83
CA LYS A 154 -16.18 2.23 -5.10
C LYS A 154 -15.40 2.78 -3.90
N GLY A 155 -15.16 4.08 -3.90
CA GLY A 155 -14.80 4.85 -2.71
C GLY A 155 -13.36 4.76 -2.23
N LEU A 156 -12.46 4.09 -2.97
CA LEU A 156 -11.03 4.11 -2.65
C LEU A 156 -10.47 5.51 -2.84
N ASN A 157 -9.62 5.91 -1.91
CA ASN A 157 -8.97 7.23 -1.91
C ASN A 157 -7.49 7.07 -1.63
N ASP A 158 -6.71 8.03 -2.11
CA ASP A 158 -5.33 8.19 -1.71
C ASP A 158 -5.29 8.63 -0.24
N ALA A 159 -4.63 7.82 0.62
CA ALA A 159 -4.47 8.12 2.04
C ALA A 159 -3.77 9.47 2.25
N PHE A 160 -2.85 9.86 1.37
CA PHE A 160 -2.16 11.13 1.45
C PHE A 160 -3.05 12.35 1.22
N ASN A 161 -4.25 12.20 0.63
CA ASN A 161 -5.22 13.29 0.54
C ASN A 161 -5.82 13.70 1.89
N PHE A 162 -5.64 12.88 2.92
CA PHE A 162 -6.12 13.10 4.28
C PHE A 162 -5.01 13.48 5.26
N LEU A 163 -3.78 13.73 4.77
CA LEU A 163 -2.75 14.31 5.60
C LEU A 163 -3.17 15.74 6.04
N GLU A 164 -2.87 16.07 7.29
CA GLU A 164 -2.93 17.45 7.76
C GLU A 164 -1.95 18.26 6.93
N THR A 165 -2.47 19.11 6.05
CA THR A 165 -1.62 19.94 5.22
C THR A 165 -1.35 21.26 5.93
N ASP A 166 -0.10 21.54 6.23
CA ASP A 166 0.39 22.91 6.07
C ASP A 166 0.20 23.25 4.58
N THR A 167 -0.37 24.36 4.26
CA THR A 167 -0.99 24.75 2.99
C THR A 167 -0.08 24.69 1.73
N GLU A 168 1.17 24.25 1.84
CA GLU A 168 2.15 24.21 0.72
C GLU A 168 2.21 22.86 -0.03
N THR A 169 1.62 21.77 0.50
CA THR A 169 1.90 20.40 0.03
C THR A 169 1.00 19.92 -1.13
N VAL A 170 -0.08 20.61 -1.47
CA VAL A 170 -1.08 20.12 -2.46
C VAL A 170 -0.55 20.17 -3.90
N SER A 171 0.32 21.11 -4.22
CA SER A 171 0.88 21.26 -5.58
C SER A 171 1.95 20.21 -5.92
N THR A 172 2.62 19.65 -4.91
CA THR A 172 3.72 18.69 -5.08
C THR A 172 3.23 17.28 -5.42
N LYS A 173 1.99 16.93 -5.04
CA LYS A 173 1.43 15.59 -5.21
C LYS A 173 1.19 15.22 -6.68
N GLN A 174 0.71 16.13 -7.50
CA GLN A 174 0.44 15.89 -8.92
C GLN A 174 1.75 15.72 -9.71
N ILE A 175 2.75 16.55 -9.39
CA ILE A 175 4.08 16.49 -10.04
C ILE A 175 4.76 15.15 -9.75
N ASN A 176 4.69 14.66 -8.51
CA ASN A 176 5.29 13.38 -8.13
C ASN A 176 4.60 12.17 -8.77
N TYR A 177 3.30 12.23 -9.03
CA TYR A 177 2.57 11.15 -9.72
C TYR A 177 3.02 11.02 -11.18
N ASP A 178 3.13 12.15 -11.89
CA ASP A 178 3.54 12.18 -13.29
C ASP A 178 5.01 11.78 -13.46
N GLU A 179 5.90 12.23 -12.56
CA GLU A 179 7.31 11.83 -12.53
C GLU A 179 7.51 10.33 -12.22
N GLN A 180 6.67 9.75 -11.35
CA GLN A 180 6.77 8.32 -11.06
C GLN A 180 6.27 7.45 -12.20
N GLN A 181 5.25 7.87 -12.93
CA GLN A 181 4.83 7.17 -14.15
C GLN A 181 5.96 7.22 -15.22
N ALA A 182 6.62 8.36 -15.37
CA ALA A 182 7.77 8.51 -16.28
C ALA A 182 8.93 7.60 -15.84
N ASN A 183 9.32 7.65 -14.56
CA ASN A 183 10.43 6.84 -14.02
C ASN A 183 10.14 5.32 -14.06
N ALA A 184 8.88 4.90 -13.87
CA ALA A 184 8.49 3.49 -13.99
C ALA A 184 8.61 3.01 -15.45
N ASN A 185 8.21 3.85 -16.42
CA ASN A 185 8.34 3.56 -17.84
C ASN A 185 9.82 3.52 -18.26
N ASP A 186 10.64 4.47 -17.80
CA ASP A 186 12.09 4.49 -18.07
C ASP A 186 12.82 3.26 -17.49
N LEU A 187 12.40 2.76 -16.33
CA LEU A 187 12.95 1.53 -15.74
C LEU A 187 12.54 0.29 -16.52
N ILE A 188 11.30 0.24 -17.02
CA ILE A 188 10.81 -0.85 -17.88
C ILE A 188 11.59 -0.86 -19.20
N ASP A 189 11.73 0.30 -19.84
CA ASP A 189 12.46 0.45 -21.10
C ASP A 189 13.95 0.12 -20.94
N SER A 190 14.58 0.55 -19.83
CA SER A 190 15.96 0.22 -19.49
C SER A 190 16.15 -1.27 -19.21
N GLY A 191 15.22 -1.89 -18.48
CA GLY A 191 15.20 -3.33 -18.22
C GLY A 191 15.03 -4.15 -19.51
N GLN A 192 14.19 -3.68 -20.42
CA GLN A 192 13.97 -4.29 -21.73
C GLN A 192 15.21 -4.20 -22.63
N SER A 193 15.90 -3.05 -22.60
CA SER A 193 17.17 -2.85 -23.32
C SER A 193 18.26 -3.79 -22.82
N ILE A 194 18.45 -3.89 -21.49
CA ILE A 194 19.43 -4.81 -20.88
C ILE A 194 19.11 -6.28 -21.22
N MET A 195 17.84 -6.66 -21.23
CA MET A 195 17.41 -8.00 -21.57
C MET A 195 17.71 -8.33 -23.04
N ASN A 196 17.47 -7.39 -23.95
CA ASN A 196 17.76 -7.55 -25.38
C ASN A 196 19.28 -7.68 -25.61
N ASP A 197 20.10 -6.84 -24.97
CA ASP A 197 21.57 -6.93 -25.06
C ASP A 197 22.10 -8.27 -24.51
N LEU A 198 21.46 -8.81 -23.49
CA LEU A 198 21.81 -10.13 -22.94
C LEU A 198 21.43 -11.25 -23.89
N ILE A 199 20.26 -11.17 -24.53
CA ILE A 199 19.79 -12.13 -25.54
C ILE A 199 20.74 -12.14 -26.74
N ASP A 200 21.09 -10.96 -27.26
CA ASP A 200 22.01 -10.83 -28.39
C ASP A 200 23.41 -11.38 -28.07
N THR A 201 23.89 -11.12 -26.85
CA THR A 201 25.16 -11.65 -26.35
C THR A 201 25.15 -13.19 -26.26
N LEU A 202 24.04 -13.78 -25.80
CA LEU A 202 23.87 -15.22 -25.66
C LEU A 202 23.71 -15.87 -27.02
N GLN A 203 23.00 -15.27 -27.99
CA GLN A 203 22.84 -15.76 -29.34
C GLN A 203 24.17 -15.75 -30.09
N GLY A 204 24.96 -14.68 -29.99
CA GLY A 204 26.30 -14.60 -30.56
C GLY A 204 27.25 -15.69 -30.04
N LYS A 205 27.17 -16.01 -28.74
CA LYS A 205 27.96 -17.11 -28.13
C LYS A 205 27.53 -18.50 -28.61
N VAL A 206 26.25 -18.70 -28.92
CA VAL A 206 25.73 -19.98 -29.44
C VAL A 206 26.17 -20.18 -30.86
N GLU A 207 26.22 -19.13 -31.70
CA GLU A 207 26.72 -19.19 -33.07
C GLU A 207 28.23 -19.50 -33.12
N ASP A 208 29.04 -18.91 -32.23
CA ASP A 208 30.46 -19.19 -32.09
C ASP A 208 30.78 -20.65 -31.64
N MET A 209 29.89 -21.27 -30.89
CA MET A 209 30.04 -22.65 -30.40
C MET A 209 29.52 -23.71 -31.39
N GLY A 210 28.74 -23.32 -32.42
CA GLY A 210 28.18 -24.20 -33.45
C GLY A 210 29.01 -24.30 -34.73
N GLY A 211 30.12 -23.60 -34.82
CA GLY A 211 30.97 -23.47 -36.02
C GLY A 211 32.28 -24.28 -35.99
N ASN A 212 32.23 -25.56 -35.56
CA ASN A 212 33.34 -26.50 -35.72
C ASN A 212 32.83 -27.87 -36.19
#